data_97c26a8d119fd363bdfad4aae906672a
#
_entry.id   97c26a8d119fd363bdfad4aae906672a
#
_cell.length_a   1.000
_cell.length_b   1.000
_cell.length_c   1.000
_cell.angle_alpha   90.00
_cell.angle_beta   90.00
_cell.angle_gamma   90.00
#
_symmetry.space_group_name_H-M   'P 1'
#
loop_
_entity.id
_entity.type
_entity.pdbx_description
1 polymer ?
#
loop_
_entity_poly.entity_id
_entity_poly.type
_entity_poly.pdbx_seq_one_letter_code
_entity_poly.pdbx_strand_id
1 'polypeptide(L)'
;MTKNNSRCKYCGRILYREVSEKYIVCSSKCKSLIKKFDYIRKVDSIVINLNSYKWSAVEDLSKKVDINKFDFISSIRRLVYFENILKAKERKEINQKSLISIVKK
;
A
#
# COMPACT_ATOMS: atom_id res chain seq x y z
N MET A 1 -9.89 17.73 19.17
CA MET A 1 -9.11 17.36 18.01
C MET A 1 -9.03 15.85 17.87
N THR A 2 -9.54 15.35 16.80
CA THR A 2 -9.48 13.93 16.54
C THR A 2 -8.04 13.52 16.31
N LYS A 3 -7.59 12.56 17.10
CA LYS A 3 -6.30 11.95 16.84
C LYS A 3 -6.41 11.11 15.58
N ASN A 4 -6.09 11.70 14.46
CA ASN A 4 -5.99 10.95 13.23
C ASN A 4 -4.72 10.13 13.31
N ASN A 5 -4.89 8.82 13.40
CA ASN A 5 -3.76 7.93 13.25
C ASN A 5 -3.22 8.10 11.83
N SER A 6 -2.04 8.68 11.73
CA SER A 6 -1.39 8.82 10.45
C SER A 6 -0.91 7.46 9.97
N ARG A 7 -0.83 7.30 8.65
CA ARG A 7 -0.28 6.09 8.05
C ARG A 7 1.07 6.39 7.43
N CYS A 8 1.98 5.42 7.49
CA CYS A 8 3.26 5.51 6.81
C CYS A 8 3.05 5.75 5.32
N LYS A 9 3.69 6.75 4.77
CA LYS A 9 3.54 7.12 3.35
C LYS A 9 4.07 6.06 2.39
N TYR A 10 4.95 5.18 2.85
CA TYR A 10 5.44 4.10 2.01
C TYR A 10 4.65 2.81 2.17
N CYS A 11 4.60 2.26 3.37
CA CYS A 11 4.00 0.93 3.59
C CYS A 11 2.54 0.96 4.03
N GLY A 12 1.98 2.13 4.31
CA GLY A 12 0.57 2.27 4.70
C GLY A 12 0.25 1.81 6.11
N ARG A 13 1.25 1.48 6.91
CA ARG A 13 1.05 1.03 8.28
C ARG A 13 0.52 2.17 9.16
N ILE A 14 -0.41 1.86 10.05
CA ILE A 14 -0.91 2.86 11.00
C ILE A 14 0.19 3.24 11.98
N LEU A 15 0.36 4.54 12.19
CA LEU A 15 1.29 5.10 13.15
C LEU A 15 0.50 5.61 14.35
N TYR A 16 0.83 5.11 15.54
CA TYR A 16 0.13 5.47 16.78
C TYR A 16 0.83 6.61 17.51
N ARG A 17 1.37 7.56 16.78
CA ARG A 17 2.06 8.71 17.35
C ARG A 17 1.76 9.95 16.54
N GLU A 18 1.90 11.11 17.18
CA GLU A 18 1.83 12.37 16.46
C GLU A 18 3.12 12.54 15.66
N VAL A 19 2.97 12.81 14.38
CA VAL A 19 4.09 13.06 13.50
C VAL A 19 3.87 14.40 12.84
N SER A 20 4.79 15.34 13.11
CA SER A 20 4.77 16.68 12.53
C SER A 20 5.70 16.81 11.32
N GLU A 21 6.36 15.74 10.94
CA GLU A 21 7.32 15.75 9.86
C GLU A 21 6.67 15.78 8.48
N LYS A 22 7.36 16.36 7.54
CA LYS A 22 6.93 16.44 6.14
C LYS A 22 6.70 15.06 5.53
N TYR A 23 7.53 14.11 5.90
CA TYR A 23 7.39 12.72 5.45
C TYR A 23 7.04 11.84 6.63
N ILE A 24 5.82 11.37 6.65
CA ILE A 24 5.34 10.48 7.70
C ILE A 24 5.69 9.05 7.34
N VAL A 25 6.65 8.47 8.02
CA VAL A 25 7.10 7.09 7.78
C VAL A 25 7.28 6.35 9.10
N CYS A 26 7.15 5.02 9.04
CA CYS A 26 7.20 4.20 10.25
C CYS A 26 8.62 3.84 10.69
N SER A 27 9.60 3.94 9.81
CA SER A 27 10.96 3.51 10.10
C SER A 27 11.96 4.15 9.14
N SER A 28 13.26 3.98 9.45
CA SER A 28 14.34 4.42 8.56
C SER A 28 14.30 3.74 7.21
N LYS A 29 13.87 2.47 7.18
CA LYS A 29 13.72 1.71 5.94
C LYS A 29 12.72 2.39 5.02
N CYS A 30 11.53 2.74 5.54
CA CYS A 30 10.52 3.43 4.76
C CYS A 30 10.96 4.83 4.38
N LYS A 31 11.71 5.51 5.24
CA LYS A 31 12.26 6.83 4.94
C LYS A 31 13.18 6.79 3.71
N SER A 32 14.01 5.76 3.60
CA SER A 32 14.86 5.56 2.43
C SER A 32 14.05 5.20 1.19
N LEU A 33 13.08 4.32 1.35
CA LEU A 33 12.29 3.82 0.21
C LEU A 33 11.37 4.88 -0.37
N ILE A 34 10.81 5.77 0.46
CA ILE A 34 9.90 6.81 -0.03
C ILE A 34 10.56 7.78 -1.00
N LYS A 35 11.89 7.86 -0.98
CA LYS A 35 12.66 8.72 -1.88
C LYS A 35 12.90 8.09 -3.25
N LYS A 36 12.64 6.81 -3.41
CA LYS A 36 12.84 6.08 -4.66
C LYS A 36 11.59 6.15 -5.53
N PHE A 37 11.27 7.33 -6.04
CA PHE A 37 10.03 7.58 -6.77
C PHE A 37 9.87 6.70 -8.00
N ASP A 38 10.93 6.51 -8.77
CA ASP A 38 10.87 5.69 -9.99
C ASP A 38 10.56 4.23 -9.66
N TYR A 39 11.18 3.71 -8.61
CA TYR A 39 10.93 2.35 -8.16
C TYR A 39 9.49 2.19 -7.67
N ILE A 40 9.00 3.15 -6.88
CA ILE A 40 7.62 3.14 -6.36
C ILE A 40 6.63 3.13 -7.52
N ARG A 41 6.82 4.00 -8.51
CA ARG A 41 5.95 4.07 -9.70
C ARG A 41 5.96 2.75 -10.47
N LYS A 42 7.13 2.16 -10.64
CA LYS A 42 7.26 0.88 -11.33
C LYS A 42 6.48 -0.23 -10.62
N VAL A 43 6.66 -0.36 -9.30
CA VAL A 43 5.95 -1.35 -8.50
C VAL A 43 4.45 -1.12 -8.55
N ASP A 44 4.01 0.12 -8.34
CA ASP A 44 2.59 0.46 -8.34
C ASP A 44 1.95 0.17 -9.70
N SER A 45 2.63 0.46 -10.80
CA SER A 45 2.14 0.15 -12.15
C SER A 45 1.96 -1.35 -12.35
N ILE A 46 2.93 -2.14 -11.89
CA ILE A 46 2.84 -3.60 -11.99
C ILE A 46 1.63 -4.12 -11.20
N VAL A 47 1.45 -3.61 -9.99
CA VAL A 47 0.34 -4.02 -9.13
C VAL A 47 -1.01 -3.65 -9.76
N ILE A 48 -1.13 -2.45 -10.30
CA ILE A 48 -2.36 -2.01 -10.98
C ILE A 48 -2.67 -2.93 -12.16
N ASN A 49 -1.67 -3.29 -12.95
CA ASN A 49 -1.86 -4.14 -14.13
C ASN A 49 -2.21 -5.59 -13.79
N LEU A 50 -1.85 -6.05 -12.59
CA LEU A 50 -2.20 -7.38 -12.13
C LEU A 50 -3.64 -7.49 -11.67
N ASN A 51 -4.21 -6.38 -11.20
CA ASN A 51 -5.53 -6.37 -10.63
C ASN A 51 -6.60 -6.24 -11.71
N SER A 52 -7.80 -6.70 -11.37
CA SER A 52 -8.97 -6.58 -12.20
C SER A 52 -10.13 -6.13 -11.33
N TYR A 53 -11.32 -5.99 -11.92
CA TYR A 53 -12.52 -5.67 -11.16
C TYR A 53 -13.02 -6.85 -10.31
N LYS A 54 -12.39 -8.01 -10.45
CA LYS A 54 -12.71 -9.17 -9.62
C LYS A 54 -11.93 -9.13 -8.32
N TRP A 55 -12.55 -9.59 -7.27
CA TRP A 55 -11.87 -9.71 -5.98
C TRP A 55 -10.78 -10.77 -6.07
N SER A 56 -9.58 -10.40 -5.71
CA SER A 56 -8.41 -11.28 -5.73
C SER A 56 -7.67 -11.18 -4.40
N ALA A 57 -7.14 -12.31 -3.93
CA ALA A 57 -6.32 -12.30 -2.73
C ALA A 57 -4.94 -11.72 -3.04
N VAL A 58 -4.44 -10.90 -2.11
CA VAL A 58 -3.11 -10.29 -2.23
C VAL A 58 -2.05 -11.36 -2.43
N GLU A 59 -2.15 -12.46 -1.68
CA GLU A 59 -1.21 -13.57 -1.78
C GLU A 59 -1.13 -14.16 -3.19
N ASP A 60 -2.28 -14.37 -3.81
CA ASP A 60 -2.33 -14.94 -5.15
C ASP A 60 -1.70 -14.02 -6.18
N LEU A 61 -1.94 -12.72 -6.05
CA LEU A 61 -1.36 -11.73 -6.95
C LEU A 61 0.15 -11.62 -6.77
N SER A 62 0.64 -11.73 -5.53
CA SER A 62 2.07 -11.60 -5.25
C SER A 62 2.89 -12.70 -5.90
N LYS A 63 2.30 -13.88 -6.10
CA LYS A 63 2.99 -15.01 -6.73
C LYS A 63 3.24 -14.81 -8.21
N LYS A 64 2.58 -13.84 -8.83
CA LYS A 64 2.69 -13.60 -10.28
C LYS A 64 3.82 -12.64 -10.64
N VAL A 65 4.48 -12.05 -9.66
CA VAL A 65 5.51 -11.04 -9.89
C VAL A 65 6.75 -11.31 -9.04
N ASP A 66 7.87 -10.77 -9.51
CA ASP A 66 9.15 -10.86 -8.81
C ASP A 66 9.40 -9.57 -8.02
N ILE A 67 8.53 -9.33 -7.06
CA ILE A 67 8.63 -8.20 -6.14
C ILE A 67 8.60 -8.77 -4.74
N ASN A 68 9.48 -8.26 -3.85
CA ASN A 68 9.49 -8.78 -2.48
C ASN A 68 8.15 -8.46 -1.79
N LYS A 69 7.80 -9.29 -0.82
CA LYS A 69 6.49 -9.20 -0.14
C LYS A 69 6.26 -7.84 0.50
N PHE A 70 7.30 -7.28 1.11
CA PHE A 70 7.17 -5.99 1.78
C PHE A 70 6.79 -4.89 0.80
N ASP A 71 7.48 -4.80 -0.32
CA ASP A 71 7.20 -3.78 -1.33
C ASP A 71 5.86 -4.02 -2.02
N PHE A 72 5.49 -5.27 -2.25
CA PHE A 72 4.21 -5.61 -2.86
C PHE A 72 3.04 -5.19 -1.97
N ILE A 73 3.05 -5.57 -0.70
CA ILE A 73 2.00 -5.20 0.26
C ILE A 73 1.98 -3.69 0.48
N SER A 74 3.15 -3.05 0.54
CA SER A 74 3.25 -1.61 0.67
C SER A 74 2.57 -0.89 -0.48
N SER A 75 2.79 -1.36 -1.71
CA SER A 75 2.14 -0.81 -2.90
C SER A 75 0.62 -0.91 -2.80
N ILE A 76 0.12 -2.10 -2.43
CA ILE A 76 -1.32 -2.31 -2.30
C ILE A 76 -1.92 -1.36 -1.26
N ARG A 77 -1.27 -1.22 -0.11
CA ARG A 77 -1.73 -0.31 0.95
C ARG A 77 -1.79 1.14 0.46
N ARG A 78 -0.77 1.59 -0.25
CA ARG A 78 -0.77 2.95 -0.82
C ARG A 78 -1.92 3.13 -1.82
N LEU A 79 -2.13 2.16 -2.68
CA LEU A 79 -3.17 2.23 -3.71
C LEU A 79 -4.58 2.16 -3.12
N VAL A 80 -4.74 1.55 -1.96
CA VAL A 80 -6.03 1.53 -1.26
C VAL A 80 -6.22 2.78 -0.41
N TYR A 81 -5.24 3.11 0.43
CA TYR A 81 -5.41 4.14 1.46
C TYR A 81 -5.18 5.56 0.95
N PHE A 82 -4.24 5.76 0.04
CA PHE A 82 -3.88 7.10 -0.42
C PHE A 82 -4.38 7.41 -1.83
N GLU A 83 -4.23 6.47 -2.74
CA GLU A 83 -4.57 6.71 -4.15
C GLU A 83 -6.00 6.35 -4.50
N ASN A 84 -6.64 5.51 -3.71
CA ASN A 84 -8.00 5.02 -3.95
C ASN A 84 -8.19 4.37 -5.33
N ILE A 85 -7.13 3.79 -5.86
CA ILE A 85 -7.17 3.03 -7.12
C ILE A 85 -7.65 1.61 -6.88
N LEU A 86 -7.30 1.05 -5.71
CA LEU A 86 -7.76 -0.25 -5.28
C LEU A 86 -8.72 -0.11 -4.11
N LYS A 87 -9.63 -1.06 -3.99
CA LYS A 87 -10.49 -1.18 -2.82
C LYS A 87 -10.24 -2.52 -2.17
N ALA A 88 -10.42 -2.59 -0.87
CA ALA A 88 -10.29 -3.82 -0.09
C ALA A 88 -11.60 -4.11 0.61
N LYS A 89 -11.94 -5.39 0.77
CA LYS A 89 -13.15 -5.78 1.50
C LYS A 89 -13.08 -5.35 2.96
N GLU A 90 -11.89 -5.49 3.55
CA GLU A 90 -11.65 -5.00 4.91
C GLU A 90 -10.49 -4.02 4.85
N ARG A 91 -10.73 -2.77 5.26
CA ARG A 91 -9.71 -1.72 5.17
C ARG A 91 -8.85 -1.58 6.41
N LYS A 92 -9.17 -2.25 7.51
CA LYS A 92 -8.45 -2.06 8.77
C LYS A 92 -6.99 -2.42 8.67
N GLU A 93 -6.68 -3.61 8.21
CA GLU A 93 -5.31 -4.06 8.03
C GLU A 93 -5.24 -4.94 6.78
N ILE A 94 -4.64 -4.40 5.75
CA ILE A 94 -4.43 -5.16 4.52
C ILE A 94 -3.22 -6.06 4.71
N ASN A 95 -3.41 -7.35 4.49
CA ASN A 95 -2.38 -8.36 4.61
C ASN A 95 -2.48 -9.35 3.44
N GLN A 96 -1.74 -10.43 3.51
CA GLN A 96 -1.67 -11.42 2.43
C GLN A 96 -3.02 -12.08 2.13
N LYS A 97 -3.91 -12.16 3.10
CA LYS A 97 -5.22 -12.78 2.94
C LYS A 97 -6.31 -11.80 2.51
N SER A 98 -6.00 -10.54 2.45
CA SER A 98 -6.98 -9.51 2.07
C SER A 98 -7.43 -9.69 0.63
N LEU A 99 -8.70 -9.40 0.38
CA LEU A 99 -9.27 -9.38 -0.96
C LEU A 99 -9.29 -7.95 -1.47
N ILE A 100 -8.75 -7.75 -2.66
CA ILE A 100 -8.66 -6.44 -3.28
C ILE A 100 -9.18 -6.49 -4.72
N SER A 101 -9.55 -5.32 -5.22
CA SER A 101 -10.06 -5.15 -6.57
C SER A 101 -9.80 -3.72 -7.04
N ILE A 102 -9.72 -3.51 -8.35
CA ILE A 102 -9.62 -2.16 -8.91
C ILE A 102 -10.95 -1.44 -8.69
N VAL A 103 -10.86 -0.17 -8.31
CA VAL A 103 -12.05 0.66 -8.15
C VAL A 103 -12.71 0.86 -9.50
N LYS A 104 -13.97 0.46 -9.60
CA LYS A 104 -14.74 0.63 -10.82
C LYS A 104 -15.22 2.07 -10.90
N LYS A 105 -14.81 2.75 -11.94
CA LYS A 105 -15.28 4.11 -12.23
C LYS A 105 -16.55 4.09 -13.04
#